data_addbd984775191bc36f889c5fff75f93
#
_entry.id   addbd984775191bc36f889c5fff75f93
#
_cell.length_a   1.000
_cell.length_b   1.000
_cell.length_c   1.000
_cell.angle_alpha   90.00
_cell.angle_beta   90.00
_cell.angle_gamma   90.00
#
_symmetry.space_group_name_H-M   'P 1'
#
loop_
_entity.id
_entity.type
_entity.pdbx_description
1 polymer ?
#
loop_
_entity_poly.entity_id
_entity_poly.type
_entity_poly.pdbx_seq_one_letter_code
_entity_poly.pdbx_strand_id
1 'polypeptide(L)'
;LINQEVILESAKVYLEVLEQKKFIELNKLKEERFTKELESIELLFKVGKASQSDLVFARSQLTNIISEKIESINKLDFVETKYKNIVGDLISNSRLEDPTLKKVKLPENYITAQTIALQNNPKYRKLLIEEKISRNEIQSQFAEALPKITIDAEYRMADDLVSKGSSSDTA
;
A
#
# COMPACT_ATOMS: atom_id res chain seq x y z
N LEU A 1 -4.26 -5.05 11.52
CA LEU A 1 -4.08 -3.67 11.02
C LEU A 1 -3.14 -3.64 9.82
N ILE A 2 -1.89 -4.12 9.94
CA ILE A 2 -0.88 -4.10 8.87
C ILE A 2 -1.41 -4.75 7.58
N ASN A 3 -2.00 -5.94 7.65
CA ASN A 3 -2.55 -6.61 6.47
C ASN A 3 -3.66 -5.80 5.78
N GLN A 4 -4.48 -5.07 6.54
CA GLN A 4 -5.55 -4.24 5.97
C GLN A 4 -4.99 -2.98 5.31
N GLU A 5 -3.93 -2.40 5.88
CA GLU A 5 -3.25 -1.24 5.28
C GLU A 5 -2.58 -1.64 3.97
N VAL A 6 -1.90 -2.79 3.93
CA VAL A 6 -1.27 -3.30 2.70
C VAL A 6 -2.31 -3.60 1.62
N ILE A 7 -3.43 -4.26 1.96
CA ILE A 7 -4.51 -4.54 1.00
C ILE A 7 -5.11 -3.23 0.46
N LEU A 8 -5.37 -2.26 1.34
CA LEU A 8 -5.92 -0.96 0.93
C LEU A 8 -4.95 -0.20 0.02
N GLU A 9 -3.66 -0.19 0.37
CA GLU A 9 -2.63 0.49 -0.43
C GLU A 9 -2.45 -0.20 -1.79
N SER A 10 -2.43 -1.54 -1.81
CA SER A 10 -2.39 -2.31 -3.07
C SER A 10 -3.58 -2.02 -3.97
N ALA A 11 -4.79 -1.94 -3.40
CA ALA A 11 -6.00 -1.61 -4.15
C ALA A 11 -5.96 -0.18 -4.70
N LYS A 12 -5.48 0.79 -3.92
CA LYS A 12 -5.32 2.18 -4.37
C LYS A 12 -4.35 2.28 -5.54
N VAL A 13 -3.17 1.67 -5.41
CA VAL A 13 -2.16 1.73 -6.48
C VAL A 13 -2.62 1.00 -7.73
N TYR A 14 -3.38 -0.10 -7.60
CA TYR A 14 -4.02 -0.76 -8.74
C TYR A 14 -4.98 0.18 -9.48
N LEU A 15 -5.82 0.92 -8.75
CA LEU A 15 -6.73 1.90 -9.33
C LEU A 15 -5.99 3.08 -9.98
N GLU A 16 -4.90 3.55 -9.35
CA GLU A 16 -4.03 4.59 -9.92
C GLU A 16 -3.45 4.16 -11.28
N VAL A 17 -3.02 2.89 -11.43
CA VAL A 17 -2.54 2.35 -12.71
C VAL A 17 -3.64 2.33 -13.76
N LEU A 18 -4.84 1.85 -13.41
CA LEU A 18 -6.00 1.85 -14.33
C LEU A 18 -6.36 3.27 -14.77
N GLU A 19 -6.36 4.21 -13.84
CA GLU A 19 -6.62 5.63 -14.11
C GLU A 19 -5.61 6.19 -15.11
N GLN A 20 -4.31 6.01 -14.88
CA GLN A 20 -3.29 6.53 -15.79
C GLN A 20 -3.38 5.90 -17.19
N LYS A 21 -3.69 4.61 -17.31
CA LYS A 21 -3.92 3.96 -18.61
C LYS A 21 -5.11 4.56 -19.35
N LYS A 22 -6.20 4.85 -18.66
CA LYS A 22 -7.35 5.53 -19.25
C LYS A 22 -7.04 6.98 -19.63
N PHE A 23 -6.22 7.69 -18.85
CA PHE A 23 -5.76 9.03 -19.22
C PHE A 23 -4.90 9.03 -20.48
N ILE A 24 -4.00 8.06 -20.63
CA ILE A 24 -3.18 7.93 -21.86
C ILE A 24 -4.09 7.67 -23.07
N GLU A 25 -5.08 6.79 -22.94
CA GLU A 25 -6.04 6.52 -24.02
C GLU A 25 -6.84 7.78 -24.38
N LEU A 26 -7.34 8.51 -23.39
CA LEU A 26 -8.04 9.77 -23.58
C LEU A 26 -7.16 10.81 -24.26
N ASN A 27 -5.90 10.95 -23.84
CA ASN A 27 -4.97 11.92 -24.43
C ASN A 27 -4.57 11.54 -25.86
N LYS A 28 -4.52 10.25 -26.21
CA LYS A 28 -4.38 9.82 -27.62
C LYS A 28 -5.57 10.26 -28.47
N LEU A 29 -6.79 10.08 -27.98
CA LEU A 29 -7.99 10.53 -28.70
C LEU A 29 -8.04 12.06 -28.83
N LYS A 30 -7.63 12.80 -27.79
CA LYS A 30 -7.48 14.27 -27.87
C LYS A 30 -6.44 14.67 -28.92
N GLU A 31 -5.28 14.02 -28.92
CA GLU A 31 -4.20 14.30 -29.89
C GLU A 31 -4.70 14.12 -31.34
N GLU A 32 -5.37 13.01 -31.63
CA GLU A 32 -5.95 12.77 -32.96
C GLU A 32 -6.96 13.85 -33.34
N ARG A 33 -7.81 14.27 -32.40
CA ARG A 33 -8.79 15.33 -32.62
C ARG A 33 -8.11 16.67 -32.93
N PHE A 34 -7.16 17.08 -32.08
CA PHE A 34 -6.47 18.37 -32.24
C PHE A 34 -5.57 18.39 -33.45
N THR A 35 -5.03 17.25 -33.88
CA THR A 35 -4.29 17.12 -35.17
C THR A 35 -5.23 17.42 -36.34
N LYS A 36 -6.41 16.83 -36.40
CA LYS A 36 -7.41 17.12 -37.45
C LYS A 36 -7.89 18.56 -37.42
N GLU A 37 -8.04 19.13 -36.21
CA GLU A 37 -8.41 20.55 -36.07
C GLU A 37 -7.32 21.46 -36.62
N LEU A 38 -6.06 21.21 -36.32
CA LEU A 38 -4.93 21.95 -36.87
C LEU A 38 -4.88 21.84 -38.39
N GLU A 39 -5.02 20.62 -38.96
CA GLU A 39 -5.07 20.42 -40.42
C GLU A 39 -6.19 21.24 -41.06
N SER A 40 -7.37 21.28 -40.44
CA SER A 40 -8.49 22.09 -40.91
C SER A 40 -8.19 23.59 -40.90
N ILE A 41 -7.59 24.10 -39.81
CA ILE A 41 -7.21 25.50 -39.68
C ILE A 41 -6.10 25.86 -40.65
N GLU A 42 -5.13 24.96 -40.91
CA GLU A 42 -4.08 25.17 -41.92
C GLU A 42 -4.67 25.30 -43.33
N LEU A 43 -5.68 24.50 -43.66
CA LEU A 43 -6.41 24.64 -44.94
C LEU A 43 -7.16 25.95 -45.04
N LEU A 44 -7.87 26.36 -43.98
CA LEU A 44 -8.58 27.64 -43.90
C LEU A 44 -7.65 28.83 -44.00
N PHE A 45 -6.47 28.75 -43.37
CA PHE A 45 -5.43 29.75 -43.47
C PHE A 45 -4.89 29.92 -44.92
N LYS A 46 -4.63 28.79 -45.60
CA LYS A 46 -4.18 28.79 -47.01
C LYS A 46 -5.16 29.48 -47.96
N VAL A 47 -6.46 29.41 -47.68
CA VAL A 47 -7.50 30.06 -48.49
C VAL A 47 -7.92 31.44 -47.94
N GLY A 48 -7.19 31.97 -46.95
CA GLY A 48 -7.42 33.31 -46.38
C GLY A 48 -8.64 33.42 -45.50
N LYS A 49 -9.19 32.32 -45.00
CA LYS A 49 -10.38 32.27 -44.10
C LYS A 49 -10.04 32.11 -42.61
N ALA A 50 -8.80 31.83 -42.29
CA ALA A 50 -8.31 31.84 -40.90
C ALA A 50 -7.14 32.81 -40.76
N SER A 51 -6.95 33.35 -39.56
CA SER A 51 -5.87 34.26 -39.23
C SER A 51 -4.59 33.51 -38.83
N GLN A 52 -3.46 34.22 -38.84
CA GLN A 52 -2.20 33.69 -38.29
C GLN A 52 -2.33 33.37 -36.81
N SER A 53 -3.12 34.13 -36.06
CA SER A 53 -3.39 33.88 -34.63
C SER A 53 -4.12 32.57 -34.42
N ASP A 54 -5.10 32.22 -35.26
CA ASP A 54 -5.84 30.96 -35.20
C ASP A 54 -4.91 29.78 -35.40
N LEU A 55 -4.00 29.88 -36.38
CA LEU A 55 -3.02 28.86 -36.68
C LEU A 55 -2.05 28.63 -35.50
N VAL A 56 -1.52 29.72 -34.92
CA VAL A 56 -0.62 29.67 -33.77
C VAL A 56 -1.35 29.08 -32.55
N PHE A 57 -2.60 29.48 -32.35
CA PHE A 57 -3.44 28.92 -31.26
C PHE A 57 -3.66 27.42 -31.41
N ALA A 58 -4.04 26.94 -32.60
CA ALA A 58 -4.25 25.52 -32.83
C ALA A 58 -2.97 24.69 -32.63
N ARG A 59 -1.82 25.21 -33.07
CA ARG A 59 -0.51 24.55 -32.84
C ARG A 59 -0.18 24.49 -31.35
N SER A 60 -0.43 25.57 -30.61
CA SER A 60 -0.23 25.60 -29.16
C SER A 60 -1.10 24.58 -28.44
N GLN A 61 -2.36 24.46 -28.83
CA GLN A 61 -3.29 23.46 -28.28
C GLN A 61 -2.78 22.04 -28.49
N LEU A 62 -2.37 21.70 -29.74
CA LEU A 62 -1.82 20.37 -30.02
C LEU A 62 -0.55 20.09 -29.19
N THR A 63 0.36 21.08 -29.10
CA THR A 63 1.58 20.95 -28.30
C THR A 63 1.27 20.69 -26.83
N ASN A 64 0.27 21.37 -26.25
CA ASN A 64 -0.17 21.15 -24.88
C ASN A 64 -0.70 19.71 -24.66
N ILE A 65 -1.52 19.21 -25.59
CA ILE A 65 -2.04 17.83 -25.52
C ILE A 65 -0.93 16.79 -25.62
N ILE A 66 0.07 17.01 -26.49
CA ILE A 66 1.24 16.14 -26.57
C ILE A 66 2.01 16.12 -25.25
N SER A 67 2.17 17.29 -24.61
CA SER A 67 2.82 17.40 -23.30
C SER A 67 2.04 16.67 -22.21
N GLU A 68 0.71 16.83 -22.17
CA GLU A 68 -0.17 16.09 -21.23
C GLU A 68 -0.06 14.57 -21.42
N LYS A 69 0.03 14.11 -22.68
CA LYS A 69 0.22 12.68 -22.99
C LYS A 69 1.55 12.16 -22.44
N ILE A 70 2.65 12.90 -22.68
CA ILE A 70 3.98 12.54 -22.17
C ILE A 70 3.97 12.50 -20.63
N GLU A 71 3.37 13.48 -19.99
CA GLU A 71 3.23 13.50 -18.53
C GLU A 71 2.45 12.28 -18.00
N SER A 72 1.36 11.90 -18.67
CA SER A 72 0.57 10.73 -18.31
C SER A 72 1.36 9.42 -18.47
N ILE A 73 2.21 9.31 -19.49
CA ILE A 73 3.11 8.16 -19.68
C ILE A 73 4.13 8.07 -18.55
N ASN A 74 4.76 9.19 -18.18
CA ASN A 74 5.72 9.23 -17.08
C ASN A 74 5.06 8.91 -15.74
N LYS A 75 3.83 9.39 -15.52
CA LYS A 75 3.04 9.05 -14.33
C LYS A 75 2.70 7.56 -14.28
N LEU A 76 2.37 6.95 -15.43
CA LEU A 76 2.11 5.51 -15.49
C LEU A 76 3.34 4.71 -15.06
N ASP A 77 4.52 5.01 -15.59
CA ASP A 77 5.77 4.33 -15.26
C ASP A 77 6.07 4.44 -13.74
N PHE A 78 5.88 5.63 -13.17
CA PHE A 78 6.01 5.84 -11.73
C PHE A 78 5.03 4.98 -10.91
N VAL A 79 3.75 4.94 -11.30
CA VAL A 79 2.73 4.19 -10.57
C VAL A 79 2.91 2.67 -10.76
N GLU A 80 3.34 2.21 -11.93
CA GLU A 80 3.69 0.80 -12.17
C GLU A 80 4.88 0.36 -11.29
N THR A 81 5.88 1.21 -11.13
CA THR A 81 7.01 0.97 -10.20
C THR A 81 6.53 0.92 -8.75
N LYS A 82 5.65 1.84 -8.33
CA LYS A 82 5.04 1.85 -7.01
C LYS A 82 4.24 0.57 -6.75
N TYR A 83 3.47 0.11 -7.75
CA TYR A 83 2.72 -1.13 -7.69
C TYR A 83 3.64 -2.34 -7.48
N LYS A 84 4.71 -2.44 -8.27
CA LYS A 84 5.72 -3.49 -8.14
C LYS A 84 6.34 -3.53 -6.74
N ASN A 85 6.62 -2.38 -6.15
CA ASN A 85 7.20 -2.30 -4.81
C ASN A 85 6.25 -2.76 -3.70
N ILE A 86 4.94 -2.56 -3.87
CA ILE A 86 3.92 -2.91 -2.86
C ILE A 86 3.44 -4.34 -3.03
N VAL A 87 3.18 -4.76 -4.27
CA VAL A 87 2.58 -6.08 -4.59
C VAL A 87 3.65 -7.14 -4.87
N GLY A 88 4.84 -6.72 -5.29
CA GLY A 88 5.97 -7.62 -5.57
C GLY A 88 5.96 -8.23 -6.98
N ASP A 89 4.95 -7.94 -7.80
CA ASP A 89 4.82 -8.48 -9.16
C ASP A 89 4.60 -7.37 -10.19
N LEU A 90 4.98 -7.63 -11.45
CA LEU A 90 4.71 -6.71 -12.55
C LEU A 90 3.26 -6.85 -13.01
N ILE A 91 2.60 -5.73 -13.25
CA ILE A 91 1.28 -5.71 -13.85
C ILE A 91 1.40 -6.21 -15.30
N SER A 92 0.85 -7.41 -15.58
CA SER A 92 0.62 -7.82 -16.96
C SER A 92 -0.61 -7.08 -17.51
N ASN A 93 -0.46 -6.44 -18.66
CA ASN A 93 -1.56 -5.71 -19.33
C ASN A 93 -2.80 -6.58 -19.59
N SER A 94 -2.63 -7.90 -19.64
CA SER A 94 -3.72 -8.87 -19.86
C SER A 94 -4.56 -9.17 -18.61
N ARG A 95 -4.16 -8.68 -17.42
CA ARG A 95 -4.85 -8.95 -16.14
C ARG A 95 -5.54 -7.74 -15.54
N LEU A 96 -5.53 -6.60 -16.23
CA LEU A 96 -6.19 -5.39 -15.74
C LEU A 96 -7.68 -5.45 -16.09
N GLU A 97 -8.49 -5.76 -15.10
CA GLU A 97 -9.94 -5.75 -15.20
C GLU A 97 -10.50 -4.49 -14.51
N ASP A 98 -11.52 -3.89 -15.12
CA ASP A 98 -12.24 -2.81 -14.46
C ASP A 98 -12.94 -3.34 -13.21
N PRO A 99 -12.77 -2.69 -12.04
CA PRO A 99 -13.34 -3.16 -10.80
C PRO A 99 -14.86 -3.08 -10.83
N THR A 100 -15.52 -4.23 -10.68
CA THR A 100 -16.98 -4.26 -10.49
C THR A 100 -17.31 -3.95 -9.04
N LEU A 101 -17.88 -2.77 -8.80
CA LEU A 101 -18.33 -2.38 -7.47
C LEU A 101 -19.59 -3.18 -7.09
N LYS A 102 -19.44 -4.10 -6.13
CA LYS A 102 -20.59 -4.73 -5.48
C LYS A 102 -21.31 -3.69 -4.64
N LYS A 103 -22.64 -3.55 -4.84
CA LYS A 103 -23.46 -2.70 -3.99
C LYS A 103 -23.42 -3.23 -2.55
N VAL A 104 -22.76 -2.50 -1.66
CA VAL A 104 -22.74 -2.81 -0.24
C VAL A 104 -24.07 -2.33 0.36
N LYS A 105 -24.78 -3.22 1.06
CA LYS A 105 -25.97 -2.82 1.83
C LYS A 105 -25.51 -1.98 3.01
N LEU A 106 -25.92 -0.72 3.03
CA LEU A 106 -25.64 0.18 4.14
C LEU A 106 -26.61 -0.11 5.30
N PRO A 107 -26.18 0.06 6.56
CA PRO A 107 -27.07 -0.02 7.72
C PRO A 107 -28.21 0.98 7.63
N GLU A 108 -29.42 0.57 8.05
CA GLU A 108 -30.64 1.40 7.92
C GLU A 108 -30.65 2.61 8.86
N ASN A 109 -29.97 2.53 10.00
CA ASN A 109 -29.94 3.60 10.97
C ASN A 109 -28.56 3.75 11.64
N TYR A 110 -28.35 4.90 12.29
CA TYR A 110 -27.11 5.23 12.97
C TYR A 110 -26.72 4.22 14.06
N ILE A 111 -27.68 3.76 14.87
CA ILE A 111 -27.42 2.85 15.99
C ILE A 111 -26.89 1.51 15.48
N THR A 112 -27.50 0.97 14.43
CA THR A 112 -27.06 -0.27 13.78
C THR A 112 -25.67 -0.10 13.18
N ALA A 113 -25.42 1.04 12.50
CA ALA A 113 -24.12 1.36 11.94
C ALA A 113 -23.04 1.44 13.04
N GLN A 114 -23.34 2.09 14.15
CA GLN A 114 -22.42 2.21 15.29
C GLN A 114 -22.10 0.84 15.89
N THR A 115 -23.10 0.00 16.09
CA THR A 115 -22.90 -1.35 16.65
C THR A 115 -22.01 -2.20 15.73
N ILE A 116 -22.28 -2.21 14.44
CA ILE A 116 -21.47 -2.93 13.45
C ILE A 116 -20.04 -2.37 13.42
N ALA A 117 -19.88 -1.05 13.48
CA ALA A 117 -18.56 -0.42 13.50
C ALA A 117 -17.75 -0.81 14.74
N LEU A 118 -18.34 -0.75 15.93
CA LEU A 118 -17.66 -1.15 17.19
C LEU A 118 -17.27 -2.63 17.19
N GLN A 119 -18.11 -3.50 16.66
CA GLN A 119 -17.83 -4.94 16.60
C GLN A 119 -16.73 -5.29 15.60
N ASN A 120 -16.64 -4.56 14.48
CA ASN A 120 -15.77 -4.92 13.37
C ASN A 120 -14.58 -3.97 13.17
N ASN A 121 -14.48 -2.86 13.93
CA ASN A 121 -13.39 -1.91 13.79
C ASN A 121 -12.09 -2.44 14.41
N PRO A 122 -11.05 -2.71 13.58
CA PRO A 122 -9.78 -3.24 14.10
C PRO A 122 -9.03 -2.25 14.99
N LYS A 123 -9.21 -0.93 14.77
CA LYS A 123 -8.61 0.11 15.64
C LYS A 123 -9.23 0.07 17.04
N TYR A 124 -10.55 -0.11 17.14
CA TYR A 124 -11.21 -0.25 18.40
C TYR A 124 -10.75 -1.51 19.16
N ARG A 125 -10.66 -2.65 18.45
CA ARG A 125 -10.11 -3.89 19.04
C ARG A 125 -8.67 -3.73 19.52
N LYS A 126 -7.84 -3.01 18.76
CA LYS A 126 -6.46 -2.68 19.17
C LYS A 126 -6.45 -1.91 20.48
N LEU A 127 -7.25 -0.84 20.61
CA LEU A 127 -7.34 -0.03 21.82
C LEU A 127 -7.81 -0.84 23.04
N LEU A 128 -8.74 -1.77 22.85
CA LEU A 128 -9.17 -2.68 23.95
C LEU A 128 -8.05 -3.61 24.42
N ILE A 129 -7.20 -4.06 23.49
CA ILE A 129 -6.03 -4.88 23.83
C ILE A 129 -4.97 -4.03 24.54
N GLU A 130 -4.71 -2.82 24.06
CA GLU A 130 -3.78 -1.88 24.70
C GLU A 130 -4.22 -1.50 26.11
N GLU A 131 -5.52 -1.28 26.34
CA GLU A 131 -6.07 -1.11 27.69
C GLU A 131 -5.78 -2.32 28.58
N LYS A 132 -6.00 -3.55 28.09
CA LYS A 132 -5.68 -4.77 28.83
C LYS A 132 -4.19 -4.89 29.15
N ILE A 133 -3.32 -4.56 28.19
CA ILE A 133 -1.87 -4.57 28.41
C ILE A 133 -1.50 -3.59 29.52
N SER A 134 -1.98 -2.34 29.46
CA SER A 134 -1.69 -1.34 30.48
C SER A 134 -2.19 -1.74 31.88
N ARG A 135 -3.36 -2.39 31.96
CA ARG A 135 -3.84 -2.95 33.23
C ARG A 135 -2.93 -4.07 33.79
N ASN A 136 -2.45 -4.96 32.91
CA ASN A 136 -1.51 -6.00 33.29
C ASN A 136 -0.14 -5.43 33.69
N GLU A 137 0.33 -4.39 33.03
CA GLU A 137 1.56 -3.68 33.39
C GLU A 137 1.46 -3.08 34.81
N ILE A 138 0.32 -2.46 35.14
CA ILE A 138 0.08 -1.97 36.53
C ILE A 138 0.16 -3.12 37.53
N GLN A 139 -0.47 -4.27 37.25
CA GLN A 139 -0.40 -5.43 38.11
C GLN A 139 1.02 -6.00 38.24
N SER A 140 1.78 -6.01 37.15
CA SER A 140 3.18 -6.43 37.15
C SER A 140 4.04 -5.52 38.01
N GLN A 141 3.85 -4.21 37.95
CA GLN A 141 4.55 -3.23 38.78
C GLN A 141 4.21 -3.43 40.28
N PHE A 142 2.97 -3.70 40.60
CA PHE A 142 2.59 -4.07 41.98
C PHE A 142 3.24 -5.39 42.45
N ALA A 143 3.32 -6.40 41.57
CA ALA A 143 3.98 -7.66 41.88
C ALA A 143 5.51 -7.50 42.09
N GLU A 144 6.17 -6.59 41.37
CA GLU A 144 7.59 -6.27 41.57
C GLU A 144 7.88 -5.60 42.93
N ALA A 145 6.89 -4.89 43.49
CA ALA A 145 7.00 -4.28 44.83
C ALA A 145 6.82 -5.29 45.97
N LEU A 146 6.37 -6.51 45.69
CA LEU A 146 6.23 -7.58 46.66
C LEU A 146 7.55 -8.35 46.85
N PRO A 147 7.82 -8.91 48.05
CA PRO A 147 9.01 -9.72 48.28
C PRO A 147 8.99 -10.98 47.38
N LYS A 148 10.08 -11.22 46.65
CA LYS A 148 10.26 -12.43 45.84
C LYS A 148 10.71 -13.58 46.71
N ILE A 149 9.94 -14.66 46.74
CA ILE A 149 10.30 -15.94 47.37
C ILE A 149 10.73 -16.88 46.23
N THR A 150 12.02 -17.23 46.20
CA THR A 150 12.57 -18.22 45.28
C THR A 150 12.90 -19.50 46.07
N ILE A 151 12.56 -20.64 45.50
CA ILE A 151 12.95 -21.96 46.04
C ILE A 151 13.88 -22.57 45.00
N ASP A 152 15.18 -22.63 45.34
CA ASP A 152 16.19 -23.25 44.50
C ASP A 152 16.50 -24.65 45.07
N ALA A 153 16.26 -25.70 44.28
CA ALA A 153 16.62 -27.08 44.61
C ALA A 153 17.74 -27.53 43.67
N GLU A 154 18.95 -27.71 44.20
CA GLU A 154 20.09 -28.19 43.44
C GLU A 154 20.39 -29.65 43.86
N TYR A 155 20.34 -30.58 42.90
CA TYR A 155 20.79 -31.96 43.09
C TYR A 155 22.13 -32.16 42.43
N ARG A 156 23.23 -32.36 43.23
CA ARG A 156 24.56 -32.68 42.72
C ARG A 156 24.84 -34.17 42.95
N MET A 157 25.04 -34.95 41.90
CA MET A 157 25.69 -36.23 41.95
C MET A 157 27.20 -36.01 41.86
N ALA A 158 27.92 -36.25 42.99
CA ALA A 158 29.38 -36.36 42.96
C ALA A 158 29.72 -37.84 42.78
N ASP A 159 30.23 -38.22 41.60
CA ASP A 159 30.90 -39.51 41.44
C ASP A 159 32.30 -39.38 42.03
N ASP A 160 32.52 -39.86 43.23
CA ASP A 160 33.82 -40.05 43.80
C ASP A 160 34.55 -41.19 43.07
N LEU A 161 35.26 -40.87 42.03
CA LEU A 161 36.29 -41.76 41.49
C LEU A 161 37.44 -41.86 42.49
N VAL A 162 37.32 -42.83 43.40
CA VAL A 162 38.38 -43.27 44.26
C VAL A 162 39.53 -43.83 43.40
N SER A 163 40.50 -43.00 43.13
CA SER A 163 41.80 -43.43 42.57
C SER A 163 42.50 -44.26 43.67
N LYS A 164 42.49 -45.60 43.54
CA LYS A 164 43.39 -46.47 44.26
C LYS A 164 44.83 -46.17 43.82
N GLY A 165 45.54 -45.47 44.65
CA GLY A 165 47.00 -45.33 44.52
C GLY A 165 47.64 -46.72 44.63
N SER A 166 48.35 -47.12 43.57
CA SER A 166 49.26 -48.26 43.62
C SER A 166 50.47 -47.85 44.42
N SER A 167 50.63 -48.48 45.59
CA SER A 167 51.91 -48.51 46.31
C SER A 167 52.88 -49.45 45.59
N SER A 168 53.92 -48.90 44.99
CA SER A 168 55.07 -49.65 44.53
C SER A 168 56.06 -49.72 45.70
N ASP A 169 56.09 -50.85 46.39
CA ASP A 169 57.24 -51.22 47.21
C ASP A 169 58.39 -51.63 46.29
N THR A 170 59.54 -50.99 46.47
CA THR A 170 60.82 -51.44 45.97
C THR A 170 61.67 -51.78 47.20
N ALA A 171 62.02 -53.04 47.26
CA ALA A 171 63.18 -53.53 48.03
C ALA A 171 64.48 -53.24 47.31
#